data_b1373bac0b1deed24c3e47fd366e9c69
#
_entry.id   b1373bac0b1deed24c3e47fd366e9c69
#
_cell.length_a   1.000
_cell.length_b   1.000
_cell.length_c   1.000
_cell.angle_alpha   90.00
_cell.angle_beta   90.00
_cell.angle_gamma   90.00
#
_symmetry.space_group_name_H-M   'P 1'
#
loop_
_entity.id
_entity.type
_entity.pdbx_description
1 polymer ?
#
loop_
_entity_poly.entity_id
_entity_poly.type
_entity_poly.pdbx_seq_one_letter_code
_entity_poly.pdbx_strand_id
1 'polypeptide(L)'
;MSKELEVRLDAIESRFAIDALIANYAEAFDTMNIELLATLWHPESRLLLGANGNSEGMEAILAQARINMKRMPHMHHWMANALITIDGDNGHGLVAADCLFYDVDQGTLQVSGQYRDVYQRRDGRWAFLERTFTMHYATPLQNWHPITGTERFGRPA
;
A
#
# COMPACT_ATOMS: atom_id res chain seq x y z
N MET A 1 -28.44 -14.12 18.03
CA MET A 1 -27.71 -14.63 16.86
C MET A 1 -27.01 -15.91 17.29
N SER A 2 -26.85 -16.91 16.41
CA SER A 2 -26.09 -18.10 16.81
C SER A 2 -24.60 -17.77 16.87
N LYS A 3 -23.85 -18.41 17.77
CA LYS A 3 -22.38 -18.21 17.89
C LYS A 3 -21.65 -18.50 16.57
N GLU A 4 -22.12 -19.48 15.80
CA GLU A 4 -21.58 -19.80 14.49
C GLU A 4 -21.76 -18.67 13.48
N LEU A 5 -22.94 -17.99 13.51
CA LEU A 5 -23.19 -16.85 12.63
C LEU A 5 -22.33 -15.63 13.02
N GLU A 6 -22.09 -15.40 14.30
CA GLU A 6 -21.22 -14.35 14.81
C GLU A 6 -19.78 -14.55 14.33
N VAL A 7 -19.24 -15.76 14.41
CA VAL A 7 -17.88 -16.09 13.92
C VAL A 7 -17.78 -15.88 12.40
N ARG A 8 -18.80 -16.28 11.65
CA ARG A 8 -18.79 -16.09 10.19
C ARG A 8 -18.88 -14.61 9.80
N LEU A 9 -19.68 -13.84 10.53
CA LEU A 9 -19.79 -12.39 10.31
C LEU A 9 -18.49 -11.69 10.64
N ASP A 10 -17.87 -11.99 11.77
CA ASP A 10 -16.55 -11.44 12.15
C ASP A 10 -15.48 -11.72 11.10
N ALA A 11 -15.45 -12.93 10.53
CA ALA A 11 -14.52 -13.28 9.47
C ALA A 11 -14.73 -12.46 8.19
N ILE A 12 -16.00 -12.21 7.81
CA ILE A 12 -16.35 -11.38 6.64
C ILE A 12 -15.99 -9.92 6.89
N GLU A 13 -16.35 -9.36 8.03
CA GLU A 13 -16.04 -7.97 8.41
C GLU A 13 -14.52 -7.75 8.49
N SER A 14 -13.78 -8.70 9.07
CA SER A 14 -12.31 -8.67 9.12
C SER A 14 -11.70 -8.69 7.71
N ARG A 15 -12.24 -9.51 6.81
CA ARG A 15 -11.79 -9.55 5.42
C ARG A 15 -12.00 -8.20 4.73
N PHE A 16 -13.18 -7.59 4.84
CA PHE A 16 -13.44 -6.26 4.26
C PHE A 16 -12.56 -5.17 4.88
N ALA A 17 -12.30 -5.24 6.18
CA ALA A 17 -11.41 -4.29 6.85
C ALA A 17 -9.96 -4.39 6.34
N ILE A 18 -9.45 -5.61 6.10
CA ILE A 18 -8.11 -5.82 5.52
C ILE A 18 -8.08 -5.39 4.05
N ASP A 19 -9.11 -5.68 3.26
CA ASP A 19 -9.19 -5.22 1.87
C ASP A 19 -9.20 -3.67 1.80
N ALA A 20 -9.92 -3.01 2.70
CA ALA A 20 -9.91 -1.55 2.83
C ALA A 20 -8.53 -1.02 3.28
N LEU A 21 -7.84 -1.72 4.19
CA LEU A 21 -6.50 -1.38 4.63
C LEU A 21 -5.49 -1.39 3.47
N ILE A 22 -5.57 -2.42 2.60
CA ILE A 22 -4.73 -2.55 1.41
C ILE A 22 -5.03 -1.41 0.42
N ALA A 23 -6.29 -1.11 0.16
CA ALA A 23 -6.71 -0.03 -0.73
C ALA A 23 -6.28 1.34 -0.21
N ASN A 24 -6.45 1.59 1.09
CA ASN A 24 -6.04 2.85 1.73
C ASN A 24 -4.52 3.06 1.71
N TYR A 25 -3.73 1.99 1.71
CA TYR A 25 -2.27 2.12 1.53
C TYR A 25 -1.93 2.69 0.15
N ALA A 26 -2.54 2.16 -0.91
CA ALA A 26 -2.39 2.68 -2.27
C ALA A 26 -2.86 4.14 -2.34
N GLU A 27 -4.08 4.43 -1.88
CA GLU A 27 -4.66 5.77 -1.87
C GLU A 27 -3.79 6.78 -1.12
N ALA A 28 -3.23 6.40 0.04
CA ALA A 28 -2.38 7.29 0.83
C ALA A 28 -1.12 7.73 0.08
N PHE A 29 -0.49 6.82 -0.67
CA PHE A 29 0.67 7.15 -1.49
C PHE A 29 0.27 7.89 -2.77
N ASP A 30 -0.78 7.47 -3.47
CA ASP A 30 -1.20 8.06 -4.74
C ASP A 30 -1.70 9.51 -4.56
N THR A 31 -2.29 9.81 -3.39
CA THR A 31 -2.77 11.16 -3.03
C THR A 31 -1.81 11.94 -2.12
N MET A 32 -0.63 11.40 -1.80
CA MET A 32 0.34 12.02 -0.87
C MET A 32 -0.25 12.29 0.52
N ASN A 33 -1.22 11.49 0.95
CA ASN A 33 -1.94 11.68 2.20
C ASN A 33 -1.23 10.96 3.37
N ILE A 34 -0.34 11.70 4.04
CA ILE A 34 0.45 11.18 5.15
C ILE A 34 -0.40 10.90 6.40
N GLU A 35 -1.48 11.64 6.59
CA GLU A 35 -2.43 11.46 7.69
C GLU A 35 -3.19 10.13 7.53
N LEU A 36 -3.66 9.82 6.33
CA LEU A 36 -4.26 8.52 6.02
C LEU A 36 -3.24 7.41 6.23
N LEU A 37 -2.01 7.57 5.71
CA LEU A 37 -0.96 6.57 5.87
C LEU A 37 -0.70 6.25 7.35
N ALA A 38 -0.72 7.27 8.23
CA ALA A 38 -0.49 7.09 9.66
C ALA A 38 -1.54 6.19 10.34
N THR A 39 -2.79 6.16 9.83
CA THR A 39 -3.85 5.34 10.40
C THR A 39 -3.71 3.84 10.13
N LEU A 40 -2.83 3.45 9.21
CA LEU A 40 -2.73 2.08 8.71
C LEU A 40 -1.80 1.18 9.53
N TRP A 41 -1.06 1.74 10.50
CA TRP A 41 0.01 1.07 11.22
C TRP A 41 -0.27 0.94 12.70
N HIS A 42 0.35 -0.05 13.33
CA HIS A 42 0.59 -0.06 14.77
C HIS A 42 1.88 0.70 15.08
N PRO A 43 2.09 1.16 16.32
CA PRO A 43 3.28 1.96 16.67
C PRO A 43 4.62 1.29 16.34
N GLU A 44 4.70 -0.04 16.49
CA GLU A 44 5.92 -0.84 16.25
C GLU A 44 5.99 -1.48 14.86
N SER A 45 5.10 -1.15 13.95
CA SER A 45 5.02 -1.78 12.62
C SER A 45 6.29 -1.63 11.80
N ARG A 46 6.47 -2.52 10.84
CA ARG A 46 7.59 -2.51 9.91
C ARG A 46 7.13 -2.37 8.47
N LEU A 47 7.82 -1.52 7.70
CA LEU A 47 7.66 -1.41 6.25
C LEU A 47 9.00 -1.65 5.57
N LEU A 48 9.10 -2.72 4.79
CA LEU A 48 10.33 -3.19 4.17
C LEU A 48 10.20 -3.09 2.65
N LEU A 49 10.75 -2.03 2.06
CA LEU A 49 10.68 -1.73 0.62
C LEU A 49 12.02 -1.92 -0.10
N GLY A 50 12.98 -2.61 0.54
CA GLY A 50 14.29 -2.87 -0.01
C GLY A 50 15.06 -1.58 -0.32
N ALA A 51 15.39 -1.35 -1.59
CA ALA A 51 16.13 -0.15 -2.00
C ALA A 51 15.36 1.16 -1.80
N ASN A 52 14.04 1.11 -1.63
CA ASN A 52 13.21 2.29 -1.38
C ASN A 52 13.02 2.59 0.13
N GLY A 53 13.78 1.91 0.98
CA GLY A 53 13.83 2.13 2.42
C GLY A 53 13.19 1.01 3.23
N ASN A 54 13.83 0.68 4.35
CA ASN A 54 13.29 -0.21 5.37
C ASN A 54 13.11 0.60 6.64
N SER A 55 11.94 0.51 7.24
CA SER A 55 11.56 1.33 8.39
C SER A 55 10.94 0.46 9.48
N GLU A 56 11.35 0.70 10.72
CA GLU A 56 10.80 0.08 11.92
C GLU A 56 10.18 1.15 12.83
N GLY A 57 8.92 0.94 13.20
CA GLY A 57 8.09 1.89 13.91
C GLY A 57 7.37 2.88 12.99
N MET A 58 6.14 3.23 13.37
CA MET A 58 5.26 4.11 12.59
C MET A 58 5.93 5.46 12.26
N GLU A 59 6.63 6.09 13.19
CA GLU A 59 7.29 7.38 12.95
C GLU A 59 8.36 7.27 11.85
N ALA A 60 9.17 6.20 11.86
CA ALA A 60 10.18 5.95 10.84
C ALA A 60 9.52 5.65 9.47
N ILE A 61 8.41 4.91 9.46
CA ILE A 61 7.62 4.66 8.23
C ILE A 61 7.14 5.98 7.63
N LEU A 62 6.55 6.86 8.44
CA LEU A 62 6.05 8.15 7.98
C LEU A 62 7.18 9.10 7.53
N ALA A 63 8.31 9.07 8.20
CA ALA A 63 9.49 9.85 7.79
C ALA A 63 10.00 9.38 6.42
N GLN A 64 10.15 8.07 6.22
CA GLN A 64 10.58 7.50 4.94
C GLN A 64 9.53 7.74 3.83
N ALA A 65 8.24 7.64 4.15
CA ALA A 65 7.17 7.94 3.21
C ALA A 65 7.23 9.37 2.69
N ARG A 66 7.48 10.36 3.55
CA ARG A 66 7.67 11.77 3.12
C ARG A 66 8.84 11.94 2.17
N ILE A 67 9.94 11.21 2.39
CA ILE A 67 11.09 11.21 1.47
C ILE A 67 10.69 10.62 0.12
N ASN A 68 10.01 9.48 0.12
CA ASN A 68 9.56 8.81 -1.11
C ASN A 68 8.54 9.65 -1.86
N MET A 69 7.56 10.26 -1.19
CA MET A 69 6.55 11.15 -1.78
C MET A 69 7.17 12.38 -2.42
N LYS A 70 8.23 12.95 -1.81
CA LYS A 70 8.96 14.07 -2.39
C LYS A 70 9.76 13.69 -3.63
N ARG A 71 10.36 12.49 -3.62
CA ARG A 71 11.12 11.96 -4.76
C ARG A 71 10.21 11.49 -5.88
N MET A 72 9.06 10.93 -5.55
CA MET A 72 8.07 10.39 -6.48
C MET A 72 6.73 11.12 -6.30
N PRO A 73 6.59 12.37 -6.79
CA PRO A 73 5.41 13.21 -6.55
C PRO A 73 4.15 12.75 -7.29
N HIS A 74 4.27 11.76 -8.18
CA HIS A 74 3.14 11.12 -8.85
C HIS A 74 3.31 9.61 -8.76
N MET A 75 2.37 8.96 -8.10
CA MET A 75 2.30 7.51 -7.98
C MET A 75 0.91 7.04 -8.38
N HIS A 76 0.84 5.82 -8.89
CA HIS A 76 -0.41 5.13 -9.11
C HIS A 76 -0.22 3.63 -8.86
N HIS A 77 -0.97 3.10 -7.91
CA HIS A 77 -0.87 1.71 -7.50
C HIS A 77 -2.12 0.93 -7.94
N TRP A 78 -1.89 -0.22 -8.55
CA TRP A 78 -2.91 -1.26 -8.71
C TRP A 78 -2.62 -2.40 -7.75
N MET A 79 -3.46 -2.55 -6.73
CA MET A 79 -3.36 -3.64 -5.76
C MET A 79 -4.37 -4.71 -6.14
N ALA A 80 -3.91 -5.96 -6.33
CA ALA A 80 -4.75 -7.03 -6.85
C ALA A 80 -4.42 -8.40 -6.25
N ASN A 81 -5.27 -9.37 -6.55
CA ASN A 81 -5.05 -10.79 -6.25
C ASN A 81 -4.69 -11.06 -4.78
N ALA A 82 -5.37 -10.37 -3.86
CA ALA A 82 -5.10 -10.49 -2.44
C ALA A 82 -5.51 -11.88 -1.91
N LEU A 83 -4.53 -12.67 -1.52
CA LEU A 83 -4.68 -13.94 -0.81
C LEU A 83 -4.50 -13.67 0.68
N ILE A 84 -5.57 -13.72 1.46
CA ILE A 84 -5.56 -13.36 2.88
C ILE A 84 -6.06 -14.53 3.70
N THR A 85 -5.32 -14.85 4.75
CA THR A 85 -5.69 -15.81 5.80
C THR A 85 -5.84 -15.06 7.11
N ILE A 86 -6.93 -15.30 7.83
CA ILE A 86 -7.27 -14.67 9.12
C ILE A 86 -7.44 -15.76 10.16
N ASP A 87 -6.82 -15.58 11.33
CA ASP A 87 -6.95 -16.43 12.50
C ASP A 87 -7.15 -15.54 13.74
N GLY A 88 -8.41 -15.37 14.16
CA GLY A 88 -8.79 -14.47 15.23
C GLY A 88 -8.37 -13.03 14.94
N ASP A 89 -7.53 -12.48 15.79
CA ASP A 89 -7.02 -11.09 15.69
C ASP A 89 -5.71 -10.99 14.88
N ASN A 90 -5.27 -12.07 14.24
CA ASN A 90 -4.07 -12.11 13.42
C ASN A 90 -4.41 -12.48 11.99
N GLY A 91 -3.63 -11.95 11.05
CA GLY A 91 -3.77 -12.28 9.65
C GLY A 91 -2.46 -12.14 8.89
N HIS A 92 -2.39 -12.78 7.76
CA HIS A 92 -1.30 -12.63 6.81
C HIS A 92 -1.82 -12.70 5.38
N GLY A 93 -1.08 -12.09 4.47
CA GLY A 93 -1.49 -12.06 3.08
C GLY A 93 -0.37 -11.90 2.07
N LEU A 94 -0.73 -12.21 0.83
CA LEU A 94 0.06 -11.87 -0.35
C LEU A 94 -0.81 -10.99 -1.24
N VAL A 95 -0.25 -9.87 -1.70
CA VAL A 95 -0.96 -8.90 -2.53
C VAL A 95 -0.09 -8.54 -3.72
N ALA A 96 -0.55 -8.83 -4.93
CA ALA A 96 0.12 -8.39 -6.13
C ALA A 96 0.00 -6.87 -6.27
N ALA A 97 1.04 -6.23 -6.78
CA ALA A 97 1.06 -4.80 -7.02
C ALA A 97 1.74 -4.48 -8.34
N ASP A 98 1.05 -3.66 -9.14
CA ASP A 98 1.60 -2.94 -10.27
C ASP A 98 1.52 -1.45 -9.98
N CYS A 99 2.60 -0.74 -10.25
CA CYS A 99 2.72 0.67 -9.90
C CYS A 99 3.34 1.47 -11.03
N LEU A 100 2.85 2.68 -11.24
CA LEU A 100 3.53 3.72 -12.00
C LEU A 100 4.04 4.78 -11.04
N PHE A 101 5.34 5.07 -11.12
CA PHE A 101 5.98 6.12 -10.34
C PHE A 101 6.63 7.13 -11.26
N TYR A 102 6.43 8.40 -11.01
CA TYR A 102 7.26 9.44 -11.61
C TYR A 102 8.35 9.82 -10.61
N ASP A 103 9.56 9.34 -10.86
CA ASP A 103 10.75 9.69 -10.10
C ASP A 103 11.37 10.96 -10.69
N VAL A 104 11.68 11.95 -9.85
CA VAL A 104 12.19 13.26 -10.30
C VAL A 104 13.54 13.17 -11.02
N ASP A 105 14.32 12.12 -10.77
CA ASP A 105 15.66 11.91 -11.36
C ASP A 105 15.63 10.93 -12.53
N GLN A 106 14.70 9.96 -12.55
CA GLN A 106 14.67 8.86 -13.50
C GLN A 106 13.49 8.92 -14.48
N GLY A 107 12.51 9.80 -14.24
CA GLY A 107 11.26 9.84 -15.01
C GLY A 107 10.28 8.75 -14.61
N THR A 108 9.37 8.38 -15.50
CA THR A 108 8.33 7.39 -15.18
C THR A 108 8.90 5.98 -15.20
N LEU A 109 8.61 5.25 -14.14
CA LEU A 109 8.97 3.85 -13.94
C LEU A 109 7.69 3.03 -13.78
N GLN A 110 7.63 1.88 -14.44
CA GLN A 110 6.69 0.82 -14.07
C GLN A 110 7.41 -0.18 -13.16
N VAL A 111 6.77 -0.50 -12.06
CA VAL A 111 7.27 -1.46 -11.08
C VAL A 111 6.18 -2.49 -10.80
N SER A 112 6.53 -3.76 -10.89
CA SER A 112 5.64 -4.87 -10.55
C SER A 112 6.26 -5.73 -9.47
N GLY A 113 5.43 -6.22 -8.56
CA GLY A 113 5.90 -7.07 -7.49
C GLY A 113 4.78 -7.60 -6.61
N GLN A 114 5.16 -8.00 -5.43
CA GLN A 114 4.24 -8.57 -4.46
C GLN A 114 4.56 -8.04 -3.06
N TYR A 115 3.52 -7.68 -2.34
CA TYR A 115 3.58 -7.47 -0.89
C TYR A 115 3.31 -8.79 -0.18
N ARG A 116 4.11 -9.02 0.88
CA ARG A 116 3.83 -9.98 1.94
C ARG A 116 3.49 -9.20 3.19
N ASP A 117 2.28 -9.43 3.71
CA ASP A 117 1.72 -8.66 4.80
C ASP A 117 1.48 -9.51 6.03
N VAL A 118 1.68 -8.92 7.20
CA VAL A 118 1.20 -9.39 8.49
C VAL A 118 0.25 -8.32 9.03
N TYR A 119 -0.97 -8.74 9.36
CA TYR A 119 -2.02 -7.89 9.89
C TYR A 119 -2.30 -8.26 11.34
N GLN A 120 -2.69 -7.28 12.12
CA GLN A 120 -3.18 -7.53 13.48
C GLN A 120 -4.36 -6.62 13.80
N ARG A 121 -5.36 -7.19 14.48
CA ARG A 121 -6.50 -6.44 15.02
C ARG A 121 -6.23 -6.14 16.50
N ARG A 122 -6.32 -4.86 16.87
CA ARG A 122 -6.26 -4.39 18.26
C ARG A 122 -7.39 -3.40 18.50
N ASP A 123 -8.11 -3.57 19.58
CA ASP A 123 -9.26 -2.72 19.92
C ASP A 123 -10.26 -2.56 18.75
N GLY A 124 -10.52 -3.67 18.04
CA GLY A 124 -11.44 -3.75 16.91
C GLY A 124 -10.87 -3.18 15.58
N ARG A 125 -9.65 -2.64 15.56
CA ARG A 125 -9.03 -2.03 14.38
C ARG A 125 -7.95 -2.93 13.79
N TRP A 126 -8.12 -3.33 12.52
CA TRP A 126 -7.08 -3.96 11.73
C TRP A 126 -6.03 -2.95 11.27
N ALA A 127 -4.76 -3.32 11.34
CA ALA A 127 -3.65 -2.54 10.82
C ALA A 127 -2.52 -3.46 10.34
N PHE A 128 -1.61 -2.94 9.53
CA PHE A 128 -0.36 -3.63 9.21
C PHE A 128 0.50 -3.71 10.47
N LEU A 129 1.01 -4.91 10.75
CA LEU A 129 2.10 -5.12 11.69
C LEU A 129 3.44 -5.19 10.93
N GLU A 130 3.41 -5.79 9.74
CA GLU A 130 4.53 -5.80 8.81
C GLU A 130 4.03 -5.79 7.37
N ARG A 131 4.70 -5.04 6.50
CA ARG A 131 4.53 -5.08 5.06
C ARG A 131 5.90 -5.15 4.39
N THR A 132 6.13 -6.20 3.59
CA THR A 132 7.38 -6.41 2.86
C THR A 132 7.10 -6.45 1.37
N PHE A 133 7.78 -5.62 0.58
CA PHE A 133 7.68 -5.61 -0.88
C PHE A 133 8.83 -6.42 -1.51
N THR A 134 8.46 -7.32 -2.41
CA THR A 134 9.41 -8.02 -3.29
C THR A 134 9.16 -7.53 -4.71
N MET A 135 10.14 -6.82 -5.27
CA MET A 135 10.08 -6.36 -6.65
C MET A 135 10.38 -7.53 -7.59
N HIS A 136 9.52 -7.74 -8.59
CA HIS A 136 9.71 -8.74 -9.64
C HIS A 136 10.22 -8.11 -10.94
N TYR A 137 9.67 -6.94 -11.28
CA TYR A 137 10.04 -6.19 -12.49
C TYR A 137 10.14 -4.71 -12.19
N ALA A 138 11.04 -4.03 -12.87
CA ALA A 138 11.11 -2.57 -12.95
C ALA A 138 11.60 -2.18 -14.33
N THR A 139 10.95 -1.20 -14.96
CA THR A 139 11.37 -0.67 -16.25
C THR A 139 11.04 0.81 -16.38
N PRO A 140 11.98 1.61 -16.96
CA PRO A 140 11.65 2.98 -17.35
C PRO A 140 10.66 2.98 -18.51
N LEU A 141 9.68 3.88 -18.46
CA LEU A 141 8.72 4.12 -19.52
C LEU A 141 9.08 5.41 -20.26
N GLN A 142 9.57 5.29 -21.48
CA GLN A 142 9.90 6.44 -22.30
C GLN A 142 8.62 7.14 -22.80
N ASN A 143 8.64 8.47 -22.78
CA ASN A 143 7.52 9.32 -23.22
C ASN A 143 6.22 9.16 -22.40
N TRP A 144 6.30 8.61 -21.19
CA TRP A 144 5.21 8.60 -20.23
C TRP A 144 5.45 9.70 -19.22
N HIS A 145 4.48 10.63 -19.10
CA HIS A 145 4.56 11.74 -18.15
C HIS A 145 3.23 11.85 -17.40
N PRO A 146 3.27 12.21 -16.12
CA PRO A 146 2.04 12.52 -15.39
C PRO A 146 1.26 13.63 -16.08
N ILE A 147 -0.06 13.47 -16.16
CA ILE A 147 -0.94 14.55 -16.61
C ILE A 147 -1.16 15.46 -15.42
N THR A 148 -0.73 16.72 -15.55
CA THR A 148 -0.89 17.74 -14.52
C THR A 148 -1.87 18.83 -15.03
N GLY A 149 -2.96 19.05 -14.31
CA GLY A 149 -3.94 20.08 -14.66
C GLY A 149 -5.08 19.58 -15.57
N THR A 150 -5.56 20.46 -16.48
CA THR A 150 -6.75 20.23 -17.33
C THR A 150 -6.43 19.64 -18.71
N GLU A 151 -5.29 19.02 -18.87
CA GLU A 151 -4.91 18.38 -20.13
C GLU A 151 -5.91 17.27 -20.51
N ARG A 152 -6.42 17.35 -21.74
CA ARG A 152 -7.35 16.34 -22.24
C ARG A 152 -6.58 15.16 -22.83
N PHE A 153 -6.99 13.95 -22.51
CA PHE A 153 -6.51 12.72 -23.10
C PHE A 153 -6.46 12.84 -24.65
N GLY A 154 -5.31 12.59 -25.26
CA GLY A 154 -5.20 12.34 -26.69
C GLY A 154 -4.90 13.55 -27.59
N ARG A 155 -4.46 14.68 -27.08
CA ARG A 155 -3.84 15.73 -27.91
C ARG A 155 -2.38 15.90 -27.52
N PRO A 156 -1.42 15.51 -28.38
CA PRO A 156 -0.08 16.06 -28.28
C PRO A 156 -0.16 17.57 -28.43
N ALA A 157 0.64 18.27 -27.62
CA ALA A 157 0.82 19.72 -27.72
C ALA A 157 1.38 20.10 -29.12
#